data_bc6a4959b2e4df088620761c793b99f5
#
_entry.id   bc6a4959b2e4df088620761c793b99f5
#
_cell.length_a   1.000
_cell.length_b   1.000
_cell.length_c   1.000
_cell.angle_alpha   90.00
_cell.angle_beta   90.00
_cell.angle_gamma   90.00
#
_symmetry.space_group_name_H-M   'P 1'
#
loop_
_entity.id
_entity.type
_entity.pdbx_description
1 polymer ?
#
loop_
_entity_poly.entity_id
_entity_poly.type
_entity_poly.pdbx_seq_one_letter_code
_entity_poly.pdbx_strand_id
1 'polypeptide(L)'
;MPTLEWIGKSKVVNHHQEVPFRVLERQYSFDEMGKHTEDNGSDNMIIHGDNLEALKALLPQYEGRVKCIYIDPPYNTGEEKWCYNDNVNDPRIQRWLQETLKGQPVGKEGEDLTRHDKWLCMMYPRLMLLQKLLADDGAIFISISDIEFANLRLICNEIFGASNFIATFIWRKVDSPNDNKVPITPDHEYI
;
A
#
# COMPACT_ATOMS: atom_id res chain seq x y z
N MET A 1 -0.21 -17.18 16.50
CA MET A 1 0.62 -16.58 15.45
C MET A 1 1.27 -15.33 16.03
N PRO A 2 2.55 -15.01 15.76
CA PRO A 2 3.12 -13.75 16.22
C PRO A 2 2.38 -12.60 15.54
N THR A 3 2.02 -11.59 16.33
CA THR A 3 1.32 -10.39 15.86
C THR A 3 2.33 -9.26 15.82
N LEU A 4 2.38 -8.52 14.73
CA LEU A 4 3.24 -7.33 14.62
C LEU A 4 2.58 -6.18 15.37
N GLU A 5 3.27 -5.59 16.33
CA GLU A 5 2.84 -4.40 17.04
C GLU A 5 3.68 -3.19 16.62
N TRP A 6 3.02 -2.06 16.35
CA TRP A 6 3.66 -0.80 16.00
C TRP A 6 2.89 0.38 16.56
N ILE A 7 3.55 1.53 16.64
CA ILE A 7 2.93 2.77 17.11
C ILE A 7 1.87 3.21 16.10
N GLY A 8 0.60 3.24 16.53
CA GLY A 8 -0.53 3.64 15.70
C GLY A 8 -1.43 2.50 15.24
N LYS A 9 -1.05 1.23 15.42
CA LYS A 9 -1.86 0.08 15.00
C LYS A 9 -3.32 0.20 15.45
N SER A 10 -3.56 0.49 16.72
CA SER A 10 -4.91 0.62 17.30
C SER A 10 -5.77 1.69 16.64
N LYS A 11 -5.16 2.68 15.96
CA LYS A 11 -5.85 3.77 15.26
C LYS A 11 -6.23 3.39 13.84
N VAL A 12 -5.45 2.52 13.19
CA VAL A 12 -5.63 2.19 11.77
C VAL A 12 -6.31 0.86 11.50
N VAL A 13 -6.36 -0.02 12.49
CA VAL A 13 -6.98 -1.37 12.37
C VAL A 13 -8.40 -1.32 11.81
N ASN A 14 -9.21 -0.36 12.25
CA ASN A 14 -10.59 -0.17 11.79
C ASN A 14 -10.76 1.00 10.80
N HIS A 15 -9.68 1.70 10.45
CA HIS A 15 -9.77 2.90 9.63
C HIS A 15 -10.40 2.64 8.27
N HIS A 16 -10.14 1.49 7.65
CA HIS A 16 -10.78 1.07 6.39
C HIS A 16 -12.32 1.06 6.43
N GLN A 17 -12.92 0.92 7.62
CA GLN A 17 -14.38 0.99 7.81
C GLN A 17 -14.87 2.44 7.83
N GLU A 18 -14.06 3.36 8.35
CA GLU A 18 -14.38 4.79 8.51
C GLU A 18 -14.18 5.59 7.22
N VAL A 19 -13.43 5.05 6.24
CA VAL A 19 -13.24 5.69 4.93
C VAL A 19 -14.59 5.90 4.27
N PRO A 20 -14.92 7.12 3.82
CA PRO A 20 -16.21 7.40 3.21
C PRO A 20 -16.34 6.70 1.85
N PHE A 21 -17.54 6.23 1.53
CA PHE A 21 -17.88 5.81 0.18
C PHE A 21 -17.92 7.03 -0.74
N ARG A 22 -17.12 6.99 -1.80
CA ARG A 22 -17.17 7.98 -2.88
C ARG A 22 -17.82 7.38 -4.11
N VAL A 23 -18.40 8.23 -4.94
CA VAL A 23 -18.91 7.85 -6.25
C VAL A 23 -17.80 8.06 -7.27
N LEU A 24 -17.53 7.03 -8.08
CA LEU A 24 -16.63 7.17 -9.22
C LEU A 24 -17.39 7.90 -10.34
N GLU A 25 -16.87 9.05 -10.73
CA GLU A 25 -17.44 9.88 -11.77
C GLU A 25 -16.58 9.80 -13.04
N ARG A 26 -17.19 9.31 -14.13
CA ARG A 26 -16.49 9.23 -15.40
C ARG A 26 -16.20 10.61 -15.94
N GLN A 27 -14.95 10.85 -16.30
CA GLN A 27 -14.50 12.09 -16.91
C GLN A 27 -14.44 11.98 -18.43
N TYR A 28 -13.97 10.85 -18.95
CA TYR A 28 -13.88 10.56 -20.39
C TYR A 28 -13.58 9.08 -20.62
N SER A 29 -13.76 8.64 -21.86
CA SER A 29 -13.27 7.37 -22.38
C SER A 29 -12.09 7.62 -23.33
N PHE A 30 -11.26 6.60 -23.56
CA PHE A 30 -10.12 6.66 -24.45
C PHE A 30 -10.01 5.35 -25.24
N ASP A 31 -9.75 5.44 -26.53
CA ASP A 31 -9.46 4.31 -27.41
C ASP A 31 -8.41 4.70 -28.47
N GLU A 32 -8.22 3.88 -29.49
CA GLU A 32 -7.25 4.13 -30.57
C GLU A 32 -7.53 5.44 -31.34
N MET A 33 -8.78 5.93 -31.35
CA MET A 33 -9.19 7.17 -31.98
C MET A 33 -8.99 8.39 -31.10
N GLY A 34 -8.65 8.19 -29.82
CA GLY A 34 -8.35 9.24 -28.85
C GLY A 34 -9.37 9.36 -27.74
N LYS A 35 -9.55 10.60 -27.26
CA LYS A 35 -10.39 10.93 -26.11
C LYS A 35 -11.84 11.20 -26.55
N HIS A 36 -12.80 10.58 -25.84
CA HIS A 36 -14.24 10.71 -26.05
C HIS A 36 -14.95 11.16 -24.76
N THR A 37 -15.97 11.97 -24.91
CA THR A 37 -16.87 12.37 -23.80
C THR A 37 -17.89 11.28 -23.46
N GLU A 38 -18.21 10.43 -24.43
CA GLU A 38 -19.19 9.36 -24.27
C GLU A 38 -18.51 8.03 -23.85
N ASP A 39 -19.33 7.09 -23.37
CA ASP A 39 -18.91 5.75 -23.05
C ASP A 39 -18.59 4.97 -24.33
N ASN A 40 -17.39 4.43 -24.43
CA ASN A 40 -17.00 3.56 -25.53
C ASN A 40 -17.25 2.06 -25.24
N GLY A 41 -17.89 1.74 -24.11
CA GLY A 41 -18.21 0.36 -23.70
C GLY A 41 -17.00 -0.43 -23.18
N SER A 42 -15.88 0.23 -22.85
CA SER A 42 -14.71 -0.44 -22.26
C SER A 42 -14.97 -0.77 -20.79
N ASP A 43 -14.67 -2.00 -20.38
CA ASP A 43 -14.68 -2.42 -18.99
C ASP A 43 -13.39 -2.01 -18.23
N ASN A 44 -12.37 -1.52 -18.93
CA ASN A 44 -11.13 -1.04 -18.30
C ASN A 44 -11.31 0.36 -17.72
N MET A 45 -10.73 0.59 -16.54
CA MET A 45 -10.82 1.87 -15.83
C MET A 45 -9.46 2.35 -15.37
N ILE A 46 -9.23 3.66 -15.48
CA ILE A 46 -8.16 4.38 -14.79
C ILE A 46 -8.84 5.29 -13.78
N ILE A 47 -8.59 5.05 -12.50
CA ILE A 47 -9.20 5.83 -11.41
C ILE A 47 -8.13 6.81 -10.89
N HIS A 48 -8.45 8.09 -10.94
CA HIS A 48 -7.60 9.16 -10.46
C HIS A 48 -8.15 9.74 -9.16
N GLY A 49 -7.35 9.75 -8.10
CA GLY A 49 -7.74 10.26 -6.78
C GLY A 49 -6.94 9.62 -5.65
N ASP A 50 -7.39 9.82 -4.42
CA ASP A 50 -6.84 9.11 -3.27
C ASP A 50 -7.15 7.61 -3.38
N ASN A 51 -6.10 6.77 -3.30
CA ASN A 51 -6.27 5.33 -3.54
C ASN A 51 -7.07 4.63 -2.44
N LEU A 52 -7.04 5.11 -1.19
CA LEU A 52 -7.82 4.53 -0.11
C LEU A 52 -9.32 4.78 -0.31
N GLU A 53 -9.70 6.01 -0.73
CA GLU A 53 -11.07 6.33 -1.11
C GLU A 53 -11.51 5.57 -2.38
N ALA A 54 -10.61 5.45 -3.38
CA ALA A 54 -10.87 4.71 -4.60
C ALA A 54 -11.13 3.22 -4.32
N LEU A 55 -10.29 2.56 -3.51
CA LEU A 55 -10.50 1.17 -3.09
C LEU A 55 -11.84 0.98 -2.38
N LYS A 56 -12.22 1.91 -1.50
CA LYS A 56 -13.52 1.88 -0.84
C LYS A 56 -14.68 2.03 -1.82
N ALA A 57 -14.55 2.92 -2.80
CA ALA A 57 -15.55 3.15 -3.84
C ALA A 57 -15.77 1.95 -4.76
N LEU A 58 -14.78 1.08 -4.91
CA LEU A 58 -14.88 -0.15 -5.72
C LEU A 58 -15.64 -1.28 -5.02
N LEU A 59 -15.71 -1.30 -3.69
CA LEU A 59 -16.33 -2.42 -2.96
C LEU A 59 -17.74 -2.77 -3.42
N PRO A 60 -18.68 -1.80 -3.65
CA PRO A 60 -20.05 -2.15 -4.01
C PRO A 60 -20.17 -3.00 -5.28
N GLN A 61 -19.20 -2.91 -6.19
CA GLN A 61 -19.22 -3.63 -7.47
C GLN A 61 -18.24 -4.81 -7.52
N TYR A 62 -17.13 -4.75 -6.77
CA TYR A 62 -16.02 -5.67 -6.94
C TYR A 62 -15.64 -6.45 -5.68
N GLU A 63 -16.35 -6.33 -4.56
CA GLU A 63 -16.08 -7.11 -3.34
C GLU A 63 -16.10 -8.62 -3.66
N GLY A 64 -15.01 -9.33 -3.32
CA GLY A 64 -14.85 -10.75 -3.56
C GLY A 64 -14.74 -11.17 -5.04
N ARG A 65 -14.46 -10.24 -5.97
CA ARG A 65 -14.51 -10.52 -7.41
C ARG A 65 -13.20 -10.35 -8.15
N VAL A 66 -12.22 -9.69 -7.55
CA VAL A 66 -10.94 -9.40 -8.20
C VAL A 66 -10.04 -10.63 -8.15
N LYS A 67 -9.64 -11.14 -9.31
CA LYS A 67 -8.84 -12.36 -9.43
C LYS A 67 -7.33 -12.13 -9.26
N CYS A 68 -6.86 -10.96 -9.66
CA CYS A 68 -5.45 -10.61 -9.57
C CYS A 68 -5.30 -9.17 -9.14
N ILE A 69 -4.52 -8.95 -8.10
CA ILE A 69 -4.13 -7.63 -7.62
C ILE A 69 -2.60 -7.54 -7.72
N TYR A 70 -2.09 -6.48 -8.29
CA TYR A 70 -0.67 -6.13 -8.22
C TYR A 70 -0.53 -4.73 -7.65
N ILE A 71 0.33 -4.57 -6.66
CA ILE A 71 0.67 -3.27 -6.09
C ILE A 71 2.17 -3.09 -5.97
N ASP A 72 2.60 -1.86 -6.13
CA ASP A 72 3.97 -1.39 -5.99
C ASP A 72 3.98 -0.21 -5.01
N PRO A 73 3.97 -0.48 -3.69
CA PRO A 73 3.92 0.55 -2.66
C PRO A 73 5.27 1.25 -2.51
N PRO A 74 5.33 2.41 -1.84
CA PRO A 74 6.59 3.03 -1.46
C PRO A 74 7.48 2.06 -0.68
N TYR A 75 8.77 1.95 -1.06
CA TYR A 75 9.71 0.99 -0.45
C TYR A 75 10.30 1.47 0.88
N ASN A 76 9.99 2.70 1.26
CA ASN A 76 10.41 3.31 2.51
C ASN A 76 11.94 3.44 2.66
N THR A 77 12.64 3.71 1.56
CA THR A 77 14.12 3.81 1.52
C THR A 77 14.66 5.04 2.25
N GLY A 78 13.81 6.03 2.55
CA GLY A 78 14.19 7.30 3.15
C GLY A 78 14.61 8.37 2.14
N GLU A 79 14.82 8.00 0.89
CA GLU A 79 15.10 8.93 -0.22
C GLU A 79 13.81 9.37 -0.93
N GLU A 80 12.77 8.62 -0.74
CA GLU A 80 11.45 8.88 -1.30
C GLU A 80 10.84 10.10 -0.60
N LYS A 81 10.48 11.11 -1.39
CA LYS A 81 9.73 12.28 -0.92
C LYS A 81 8.25 11.97 -0.67
N TRP A 82 7.92 10.69 -0.39
CA TRP A 82 6.57 10.44 0.05
C TRP A 82 6.45 10.99 1.47
N CYS A 83 5.86 12.14 1.57
CA CYS A 83 5.25 12.50 2.82
C CYS A 83 4.10 11.51 3.02
N TYR A 84 3.95 11.01 4.23
CA TYR A 84 2.66 10.55 4.75
C TYR A 84 1.74 11.77 4.79
N ASN A 85 1.59 12.36 3.63
CA ASN A 85 0.61 13.35 3.30
C ASN A 85 -0.55 12.58 2.68
N ASP A 86 -0.88 11.47 3.33
CA ASP A 86 -2.25 11.09 3.22
C ASP A 86 -2.99 12.30 3.75
N ASN A 87 -3.59 13.02 2.84
CA ASN A 87 -4.85 13.64 3.12
C ASN A 87 -5.82 12.50 3.52
N VAL A 88 -5.40 11.66 4.43
CA VAL A 88 -6.30 10.97 5.33
C VAL A 88 -6.95 12.13 6.04
N ASN A 89 -8.03 12.61 5.43
CA ASN A 89 -8.84 13.71 5.92
C ASN A 89 -9.55 13.32 7.22
N ASP A 90 -8.96 12.38 7.98
CA ASP A 90 -9.32 12.17 9.36
C ASP A 90 -8.42 13.06 10.24
N PRO A 91 -8.96 14.18 10.73
CA PRO A 91 -8.22 15.08 11.61
C PRO A 91 -7.69 14.39 12.88
N ARG A 92 -8.22 13.21 13.22
CA ARG A 92 -7.81 12.41 14.38
C ARG A 92 -6.49 11.69 14.13
N ILE A 93 -6.30 11.11 12.94
CA ILE A 93 -5.03 10.45 12.57
C ILE A 93 -3.93 11.49 12.38
N GLN A 94 -4.21 12.60 11.71
CA GLN A 94 -3.24 13.69 11.55
C GLN A 94 -2.81 14.28 12.90
N ARG A 95 -3.76 14.52 13.80
CA ARG A 95 -3.48 15.04 15.13
C ARG A 95 -2.65 14.04 15.94
N TRP A 96 -3.02 12.77 15.90
CA TRP A 96 -2.29 11.72 16.58
C TRP A 96 -0.85 11.57 16.05
N LEU A 97 -0.64 11.56 14.74
CA LEU A 97 0.71 11.55 14.15
C LEU A 97 1.55 12.75 14.60
N GLN A 98 0.96 13.95 14.62
CA GLN A 98 1.62 15.15 15.11
C GLN A 98 1.94 15.09 16.62
N GLU A 99 1.05 14.53 17.42
CA GLU A 99 1.24 14.40 18.88
C GLU A 99 2.30 13.32 19.21
N THR A 100 2.29 12.20 18.51
CA THR A 100 3.24 11.10 18.70
C THR A 100 4.66 11.54 18.29
N LEU A 101 4.79 12.33 17.23
CA LEU A 101 6.09 12.80 16.73
C LEU A 101 6.72 13.92 17.57
N LYS A 102 5.92 14.66 18.37
CA LYS A 102 6.42 15.78 19.19
C LYS A 102 7.13 15.35 20.48
N GLY A 103 7.06 14.10 20.86
CA GLY A 103 7.54 13.61 22.16
C GLY A 103 8.73 12.63 22.10
N GLN A 104 9.28 12.33 20.93
CA GLN A 104 10.38 11.36 20.79
C GLN A 104 11.74 12.05 20.62
N PRO A 105 12.82 11.57 21.28
CA PRO A 105 14.16 12.10 21.08
C PRO A 105 14.60 11.86 19.64
N VAL A 106 14.98 12.93 18.96
CA VAL A 106 15.49 12.94 17.59
C VAL A 106 16.91 12.34 17.59
N GLY A 107 16.99 11.04 17.33
CA GLY A 107 18.24 10.35 16.96
C GLY A 107 17.95 9.57 15.67
N LYS A 108 18.99 9.27 14.87
CA LYS A 108 18.82 8.53 13.61
C LYS A 108 18.02 7.24 13.77
N GLU A 109 18.18 6.54 14.87
CA GLU A 109 17.43 5.32 15.21
C GLU A 109 15.93 5.60 15.51
N GLY A 110 15.61 6.75 16.11
CA GLY A 110 14.23 7.14 16.37
C GLY A 110 13.46 7.57 15.13
N GLU A 111 14.15 8.15 14.14
CA GLU A 111 13.56 8.48 12.84
C GLU A 111 13.23 7.22 12.04
N ASP A 112 14.07 6.20 12.10
CA ASP A 112 13.83 4.94 11.41
C ASP A 112 12.65 4.18 12.00
N LEU A 113 12.53 4.09 13.32
CA LEU A 113 11.37 3.46 13.97
C LEU A 113 10.06 4.16 13.59
N THR A 114 10.02 5.50 13.66
CA THR A 114 8.82 6.26 13.27
C THR A 114 8.50 6.15 11.77
N ARG A 115 9.49 5.89 10.92
CA ARG A 115 9.31 5.69 9.49
C ARG A 115 8.59 4.39 9.18
N HIS A 116 9.00 3.28 9.80
CA HIS A 116 8.34 1.97 9.68
C HIS A 116 6.90 2.00 10.21
N ASP A 117 6.69 2.62 11.38
CA ASP A 117 5.35 2.78 11.96
C ASP A 117 4.39 3.54 11.02
N LYS A 118 4.87 4.63 10.40
CA LYS A 118 4.08 5.39 9.43
C LYS A 118 3.75 4.57 8.19
N TRP A 119 4.71 3.81 7.67
CA TRP A 119 4.51 2.94 6.53
C TRP A 119 3.45 1.88 6.83
N LEU A 120 3.52 1.24 7.98
CA LEU A 120 2.55 0.26 8.45
C LEU A 120 1.15 0.87 8.61
N CYS A 121 1.05 2.07 9.19
CA CYS A 121 -0.21 2.81 9.31
C CYS A 121 -0.83 3.15 7.95
N MET A 122 -0.01 3.46 6.94
CA MET A 122 -0.45 3.72 5.58
C MET A 122 -0.92 2.43 4.89
N MET A 123 -0.16 1.36 5.00
CA MET A 123 -0.42 0.11 4.27
C MET A 123 -1.59 -0.70 4.83
N TYR A 124 -1.73 -0.76 6.14
CA TYR A 124 -2.71 -1.65 6.79
C TYR A 124 -4.15 -1.45 6.29
N PRO A 125 -4.74 -0.23 6.30
CA PRO A 125 -6.11 -0.02 5.83
C PRO A 125 -6.28 -0.31 4.33
N ARG A 126 -5.23 -0.09 3.52
CA ARG A 126 -5.24 -0.41 2.09
C ARG A 126 -5.27 -1.91 1.86
N LEU A 127 -4.42 -2.66 2.55
CA LEU A 127 -4.40 -4.12 2.47
C LEU A 127 -5.73 -4.74 2.94
N MET A 128 -6.38 -4.16 3.96
CA MET A 128 -7.72 -4.58 4.39
C MET A 128 -8.78 -4.40 3.31
N LEU A 129 -8.74 -3.29 2.55
CA LEU A 129 -9.66 -3.08 1.43
C LEU A 129 -9.33 -3.97 0.23
N LEU A 130 -8.04 -4.18 -0.06
CA LEU A 130 -7.59 -5.09 -1.11
C LEU A 130 -8.01 -6.54 -0.81
N GLN A 131 -7.90 -6.95 0.46
CA GLN A 131 -8.37 -8.28 0.90
C GLN A 131 -9.88 -8.46 0.64
N LYS A 132 -10.70 -7.43 0.89
CA LYS A 132 -12.13 -7.48 0.62
C LYS A 132 -12.46 -7.54 -0.87
N LEU A 133 -11.67 -6.89 -1.72
CA LEU A 133 -11.85 -6.94 -3.17
C LEU A 133 -11.44 -8.28 -3.76
N LEU A 134 -10.46 -8.96 -3.16
CA LEU A 134 -9.89 -10.21 -3.67
C LEU A 134 -10.91 -11.34 -3.61
N ALA A 135 -11.03 -12.08 -4.70
CA ALA A 135 -11.84 -13.29 -4.76
C ALA A 135 -11.19 -14.43 -3.95
N ASP A 136 -11.99 -15.42 -3.52
CA ASP A 136 -11.51 -16.57 -2.75
C ASP A 136 -10.40 -17.37 -3.48
N ASP A 137 -10.44 -17.40 -4.80
CA ASP A 137 -9.44 -18.01 -5.68
C ASP A 137 -8.53 -16.96 -6.37
N GLY A 138 -8.49 -15.72 -5.85
CA GLY A 138 -7.65 -14.66 -6.35
C GLY A 138 -6.27 -14.63 -5.70
N ALA A 139 -5.33 -13.92 -6.32
CA ALA A 139 -3.98 -13.72 -5.80
C ALA A 139 -3.58 -12.24 -5.77
N ILE A 140 -2.81 -11.87 -4.76
CA ILE A 140 -2.20 -10.54 -4.66
C ILE A 140 -0.68 -10.66 -4.76
N PHE A 141 -0.08 -9.78 -5.55
CA PHE A 141 1.36 -9.63 -5.74
C PHE A 141 1.78 -8.24 -5.27
N ILE A 142 2.84 -8.16 -4.48
CA ILE A 142 3.28 -6.91 -3.87
C ILE A 142 4.79 -6.79 -4.05
N SER A 143 5.23 -5.81 -4.85
CA SER A 143 6.66 -5.48 -4.97
C SER A 143 7.14 -4.75 -3.73
N ILE A 144 8.32 -5.12 -3.22
CA ILE A 144 8.92 -4.48 -2.05
C ILE A 144 10.44 -4.69 -2.01
N SER A 145 11.16 -3.79 -1.34
CA SER A 145 12.57 -3.94 -1.02
C SER A 145 12.79 -4.64 0.32
N ASP A 146 14.05 -4.97 0.62
CA ASP A 146 14.47 -5.55 1.91
C ASP A 146 13.98 -4.76 3.12
N ILE A 147 13.84 -3.45 3.00
CA ILE A 147 13.57 -2.53 4.12
C ILE A 147 12.23 -2.85 4.80
N GLU A 148 11.18 -3.07 4.01
CA GLU A 148 9.84 -3.34 4.53
C GLU A 148 9.37 -4.79 4.29
N PHE A 149 10.18 -5.64 3.68
CA PHE A 149 9.81 -7.02 3.35
C PHE A 149 9.29 -7.81 4.56
N ALA A 150 10.02 -7.76 5.69
CA ALA A 150 9.63 -8.49 6.90
C ALA A 150 8.32 -7.93 7.49
N ASN A 151 8.18 -6.62 7.55
CA ASN A 151 6.98 -5.95 8.05
C ASN A 151 5.77 -6.24 7.18
N LEU A 152 5.92 -6.11 5.86
CA LEU A 152 4.88 -6.46 4.88
C LEU A 152 4.43 -7.91 5.05
N ARG A 153 5.37 -8.83 5.17
CA ARG A 153 5.07 -10.25 5.35
C ARG A 153 4.21 -10.50 6.60
N LEU A 154 4.54 -9.85 7.72
CA LEU A 154 3.82 -10.03 8.97
C LEU A 154 2.40 -9.45 8.92
N ILE A 155 2.21 -8.26 8.36
CA ILE A 155 0.86 -7.69 8.21
C ILE A 155 0.02 -8.45 7.19
N CYS A 156 0.61 -8.95 6.10
CA CYS A 156 -0.08 -9.82 5.16
C CYS A 156 -0.52 -11.15 5.82
N ASN A 157 0.32 -11.76 6.65
CA ASN A 157 -0.07 -12.95 7.41
C ASN A 157 -1.25 -12.67 8.36
N GLU A 158 -1.30 -11.48 8.96
CA GLU A 158 -2.41 -11.07 9.84
C GLU A 158 -3.71 -10.86 9.06
N ILE A 159 -3.64 -10.22 7.90
CA ILE A 159 -4.81 -9.82 7.11
C ILE A 159 -5.34 -10.97 6.25
N PHE A 160 -4.47 -11.63 5.50
CA PHE A 160 -4.83 -12.67 4.54
C PHE A 160 -4.76 -14.09 5.12
N GLY A 161 -4.12 -14.28 6.27
CA GLY A 161 -3.85 -15.59 6.85
C GLY A 161 -2.52 -16.18 6.38
N ALA A 162 -1.69 -16.65 7.33
CA ALA A 162 -0.36 -17.17 7.02
C ALA A 162 -0.36 -18.44 6.13
N SER A 163 -1.45 -19.23 6.18
CA SER A 163 -1.63 -20.41 5.33
C SER A 163 -1.85 -20.07 3.85
N ASN A 164 -2.24 -18.85 3.56
CA ASN A 164 -2.52 -18.38 2.21
C ASN A 164 -1.31 -17.76 1.52
N PHE A 165 -0.17 -17.73 2.20
CA PHE A 165 1.08 -17.33 1.55
C PHE A 165 1.55 -18.40 0.57
N ILE A 166 1.85 -17.98 -0.66
CA ILE A 166 2.26 -18.88 -1.75
C ILE A 166 3.78 -18.93 -1.86
N ALA A 167 4.40 -17.80 -2.21
CA ALA A 167 5.84 -17.74 -2.46
C ALA A 167 6.36 -16.29 -2.40
N THR A 168 7.67 -16.16 -2.31
CA THR A 168 8.39 -14.93 -2.58
C THR A 168 9.17 -15.10 -3.87
N PHE A 169 8.99 -14.20 -4.82
CA PHE A 169 9.79 -14.13 -6.03
C PHE A 169 10.92 -13.14 -5.82
N ILE A 170 12.11 -13.49 -6.25
CA ILE A 170 13.27 -12.60 -6.27
C ILE A 170 13.40 -12.04 -7.67
N TRP A 171 13.15 -10.74 -7.82
CA TRP A 171 13.21 -10.05 -9.10
C TRP A 171 14.56 -9.33 -9.23
N ARG A 172 15.39 -9.77 -10.18
CA ARG A 172 16.64 -9.08 -10.49
C ARG A 172 16.36 -7.78 -11.24
N LYS A 173 16.68 -6.64 -10.62
CA LYS A 173 16.38 -5.31 -11.17
C LYS A 173 17.53 -4.66 -11.92
N VAL A 174 18.75 -5.15 -11.75
CA VAL A 174 19.95 -4.59 -12.37
C VAL A 174 20.75 -5.70 -13.05
N ASP A 175 21.07 -5.50 -14.34
CA ASP A 175 21.82 -6.48 -15.12
C ASP A 175 23.35 -6.28 -15.04
N SER A 176 23.80 -5.14 -14.59
CA SER A 176 25.24 -4.82 -14.45
C SER A 176 25.57 -4.53 -13.00
N PRO A 177 26.68 -5.07 -12.46
CA PRO A 177 27.14 -4.65 -11.16
C PRO A 177 27.40 -3.15 -11.21
N ASN A 178 26.75 -2.41 -10.34
CA ASN A 178 27.05 -1.01 -10.15
C ASN A 178 28.49 -0.90 -9.62
N ASP A 179 29.26 0.01 -10.20
CA ASP A 179 30.61 0.37 -9.75
C ASP A 179 30.52 1.17 -8.44
N ASN A 180 30.04 0.50 -7.40
CA ASN A 180 29.67 1.15 -6.15
C ASN A 180 30.74 0.97 -5.10
N LYS A 181 30.94 2.03 -4.36
CA LYS A 181 31.79 2.10 -3.16
C LYS A 181 31.28 1.20 -2.01
N VAL A 182 30.22 0.44 -2.22
CA VAL A 182 29.60 -0.46 -1.25
C VAL A 182 29.91 -1.91 -1.66
N PRO A 183 30.52 -2.73 -0.78
CA PRO A 183 30.96 -4.09 -1.13
C PRO A 183 29.85 -5.05 -1.54
N ILE A 184 28.60 -4.81 -1.07
CA ILE A 184 27.42 -5.63 -1.39
C ILE A 184 26.26 -4.69 -1.63
N THR A 185 25.72 -4.69 -2.84
CA THR A 185 24.49 -3.96 -3.20
C THR A 185 23.39 -4.95 -3.50
N PRO A 186 22.17 -4.73 -2.99
CA PRO A 186 21.01 -5.54 -3.37
C PRO A 186 20.59 -5.17 -4.80
N ASP A 187 20.85 -6.08 -5.75
CA ASP A 187 20.46 -5.93 -7.16
C ASP A 187 19.11 -6.57 -7.45
N HIS A 188 18.28 -6.74 -6.41
CA HIS A 188 16.99 -7.42 -6.50
C HIS A 188 15.91 -6.72 -5.67
N GLU A 189 14.69 -7.10 -5.94
CA GLU A 189 13.48 -6.77 -5.20
C GLU A 189 12.69 -8.04 -4.95
N TYR A 190 11.72 -7.97 -4.06
CA TYR A 190 10.82 -9.07 -3.75
C TYR A 190 9.42 -8.80 -4.33
N ILE A 191 8.78 -9.86 -4.78
CA ILE A 191 7.37 -9.87 -5.15
C ILE A 191 6.67 -11.00 -4.40
#